data_1dee0d63b367b4fdcbff82a760c33f35
#
_entry.id   1dee0d63b367b4fdcbff82a760c33f35
#
_cell.length_a   1.000
_cell.length_b   1.000
_cell.length_c   1.000
_cell.angle_alpha   90.00
_cell.angle_beta   90.00
_cell.angle_gamma   90.00
#
_symmetry.space_group_name_H-M   'P 1'
#
loop_
_entity.id
_entity.type
_entity.pdbx_description
1 polymer ?
#
loop_
_entity_poly.entity_id
_entity_poly.type
_entity_poly.pdbx_seq_one_letter_code
_entity_poly.pdbx_strand_id
1 'polypeptide(L)'
;MEKQNIQHVLSDMDNTLFDFVHAKVEACAAVVDLIGDGDPIEMLSYFLRGIYGFENLENIEDYLKDKKAFSNDFYSECCAVYEHEKVENVSLYDGVIETITSLKEMGCSFVIVTDADTKNAQKRLEKVGLDKHVDDLIAFDMSGLKKPDPGVFHYALQRSNAVPEKSIFIGDSLRRDIAPAKKVGMVTAYAAYGDRNDHDRAFSFDPDYKLNHISEVLQIIRERNNSIV
;
A
#
# COMPACT_ATOMS: atom_id res chain seq x y z
N MET A 1 14.83 26.72 4.99
CA MET A 1 13.44 26.61 5.50
C MET A 1 13.51 26.02 6.88
N GLU A 2 12.89 26.66 7.89
CA GLU A 2 12.79 26.07 9.23
C GLU A 2 12.05 24.74 9.14
N LYS A 3 12.58 23.70 9.80
CA LYS A 3 11.95 22.40 9.88
C LYS A 3 10.66 22.56 10.69
N GLN A 4 9.49 22.31 10.09
CA GLN A 4 8.22 22.35 10.80
C GLN A 4 7.97 21.04 11.55
N ASN A 5 7.25 21.13 12.68
CA ASN A 5 6.82 19.97 13.47
C ASN A 5 5.91 19.07 12.66
N ILE A 6 6.20 17.78 12.60
CA ILE A 6 5.30 16.78 12.02
C ILE A 6 4.19 16.48 13.02
N GLN A 7 2.96 16.60 12.55
CA GLN A 7 1.72 16.34 13.30
C GLN A 7 0.86 15.25 12.64
N HIS A 8 1.07 14.99 11.35
CA HIS A 8 0.29 14.05 10.58
C HIS A 8 1.21 13.08 9.84
N VAL A 9 0.94 11.80 9.99
CA VAL A 9 1.57 10.74 9.21
C VAL A 9 0.52 10.17 8.27
N LEU A 10 0.76 10.30 6.97
CA LEU A 10 -0.04 9.65 5.95
C LEU A 10 0.79 8.51 5.38
N SER A 11 0.18 7.36 5.16
CA SER A 11 0.90 6.16 4.71
C SER A 11 0.15 5.47 3.57
N ASP A 12 0.87 5.01 2.57
CA ASP A 12 0.36 3.95 1.73
C ASP A 12 0.13 2.69 2.57
N MET A 13 -0.56 1.71 2.02
CA MET A 13 -0.98 0.50 2.70
C MET A 13 -0.21 -0.74 2.21
N ASP A 14 -0.45 -1.10 0.94
CA ASP A 14 0.05 -2.33 0.34
C ASP A 14 1.56 -2.23 0.08
N ASN A 15 2.35 -3.22 0.52
CA ASN A 15 3.82 -3.23 0.51
C ASN A 15 4.48 -2.11 1.34
N THR A 16 3.70 -1.30 2.07
CA THR A 16 4.20 -0.30 3.01
C THR A 16 3.97 -0.73 4.45
N LEU A 17 2.78 -1.26 4.78
CA LEU A 17 2.43 -1.75 6.11
C LEU A 17 2.46 -3.28 6.20
N PHE A 18 2.25 -3.96 5.08
CA PHE A 18 2.30 -5.42 4.95
C PHE A 18 2.74 -5.85 3.54
N ASP A 19 3.28 -7.08 3.40
CA ASP A 19 3.71 -7.63 2.10
C ASP A 19 2.51 -8.16 1.29
N PHE A 20 1.91 -7.28 0.51
CA PHE A 20 0.75 -7.62 -0.30
C PHE A 20 1.12 -8.43 -1.55
N VAL A 21 2.32 -8.26 -2.08
CA VAL A 21 2.80 -9.10 -3.19
C VAL A 21 2.94 -10.55 -2.75
N HIS A 22 3.48 -10.81 -1.56
CA HIS A 22 3.52 -12.16 -1.00
C HIS A 22 2.10 -12.75 -0.86
N ALA A 23 1.16 -12.02 -0.28
CA ALA A 23 -0.23 -12.47 -0.16
C ALA A 23 -0.86 -12.83 -1.51
N LYS A 24 -0.55 -12.07 -2.57
CA LYS A 24 -1.01 -12.37 -3.93
C LYS A 24 -0.33 -13.61 -4.52
N VAL A 25 0.95 -13.85 -4.23
CA VAL A 25 1.65 -15.07 -4.64
C VAL A 25 0.99 -16.30 -4.03
N GLU A 26 0.69 -16.28 -2.73
CA GLU A 26 -0.01 -17.37 -2.04
C GLU A 26 -1.42 -17.59 -2.62
N ALA A 27 -2.15 -16.51 -2.92
CA ALA A 27 -3.45 -16.62 -3.59
C ALA A 27 -3.33 -17.22 -5.00
N CYS A 28 -2.30 -16.86 -5.76
CA CYS A 28 -2.02 -17.47 -7.06
C CYS A 28 -1.66 -18.97 -6.90
N ALA A 29 -0.87 -19.32 -5.87
CA ALA A 29 -0.51 -20.70 -5.59
C ALA A 29 -1.76 -21.57 -5.33
N ALA A 30 -2.69 -21.10 -4.52
CA ALA A 30 -3.94 -21.81 -4.25
C ALA A 30 -4.78 -22.04 -5.52
N VAL A 31 -4.82 -21.06 -6.44
CA VAL A 31 -5.52 -21.25 -7.73
C VAL A 31 -4.78 -22.24 -8.63
N VAL A 32 -3.44 -22.15 -8.69
CA VAL A 32 -2.61 -23.11 -9.47
C VAL A 32 -2.78 -24.53 -8.95
N ASP A 33 -2.87 -24.73 -7.65
CA ASP A 33 -3.13 -26.04 -7.03
C ASP A 33 -4.52 -26.60 -7.43
N LEU A 34 -5.55 -25.77 -7.56
CA LEU A 34 -6.85 -26.15 -8.08
C LEU A 34 -6.81 -26.60 -9.54
N ILE A 35 -5.99 -25.93 -10.36
CA ILE A 35 -5.80 -26.27 -11.78
C ILE A 35 -5.01 -27.58 -11.90
N GLY A 36 -4.09 -27.85 -10.95
CA GLY A 36 -3.19 -28.98 -10.97
C GLY A 36 -2.02 -28.87 -11.93
N ASP A 37 -1.84 -27.70 -12.58
CA ASP A 37 -0.74 -27.39 -13.49
C ASP A 37 -0.49 -25.87 -13.52
N GLY A 38 0.78 -25.45 -13.53
CA GLY A 38 1.16 -24.04 -13.64
C GLY A 38 2.19 -23.61 -12.62
N ASP A 39 2.44 -22.31 -12.59
CA ASP A 39 3.38 -21.66 -11.68
C ASP A 39 2.73 -20.38 -11.07
N PRO A 40 2.77 -20.20 -9.74
CA PRO A 40 2.18 -19.02 -9.08
C PRO A 40 2.76 -17.69 -9.56
N ILE A 41 4.06 -17.65 -9.89
CA ILE A 41 4.72 -16.43 -10.37
C ILE A 41 4.30 -16.15 -11.82
N GLU A 42 4.15 -17.19 -12.64
CA GLU A 42 3.56 -17.04 -13.97
C GLU A 42 2.14 -16.45 -13.85
N MET A 43 1.29 -16.99 -12.97
CA MET A 43 -0.05 -16.46 -12.77
C MET A 43 -0.04 -15.02 -12.25
N LEU A 44 0.84 -14.69 -11.29
CA LEU A 44 1.00 -13.31 -10.81
C LEU A 44 1.37 -12.35 -11.95
N SER A 45 2.16 -12.81 -12.94
CA SER A 45 2.55 -11.97 -14.08
C SER A 45 1.36 -11.45 -14.89
N TYR A 46 0.22 -12.16 -14.88
CA TYR A 46 -1.02 -11.72 -15.55
C TYR A 46 -1.57 -10.45 -14.90
N PHE A 47 -1.46 -10.30 -13.59
CA PHE A 47 -1.85 -9.08 -12.87
C PHE A 47 -0.89 -7.91 -13.11
N LEU A 48 0.35 -8.18 -13.54
CA LEU A 48 1.39 -7.18 -13.80
C LEU A 48 1.43 -6.70 -15.26
N ARG A 49 0.72 -7.35 -16.20
CA ARG A 49 0.72 -7.01 -17.64
C ARG A 49 0.17 -5.62 -17.97
N GLY A 50 -0.60 -5.00 -17.04
CA GLY A 50 -1.24 -3.70 -17.28
C GLY A 50 -2.42 -3.75 -18.25
N ILE A 51 -2.94 -4.92 -18.61
CA ILE A 51 -4.13 -5.10 -19.46
C ILE A 51 -5.37 -4.76 -18.64
N TYR A 52 -5.45 -5.33 -17.45
CA TYR A 52 -6.46 -5.01 -16.43
C TYR A 52 -5.79 -4.34 -15.22
N GLY A 53 -6.58 -3.90 -14.25
CA GLY A 53 -6.05 -3.41 -12.98
C GLY A 53 -5.35 -4.52 -12.16
N PHE A 54 -4.43 -4.13 -11.29
CA PHE A 54 -3.63 -5.05 -10.47
C PHE A 54 -4.46 -5.96 -9.54
N GLU A 55 -5.70 -5.60 -9.25
CA GLU A 55 -6.63 -6.42 -8.45
C GLU A 55 -7.79 -7.00 -9.27
N ASN A 56 -7.84 -6.80 -10.57
CA ASN A 56 -8.94 -7.27 -11.40
C ASN A 56 -8.89 -8.78 -11.61
N LEU A 57 -10.03 -9.44 -11.42
CA LEU A 57 -10.16 -10.90 -11.52
C LEU A 57 -10.12 -11.41 -12.97
N GLU A 58 -10.35 -10.54 -13.97
CA GLU A 58 -10.18 -10.87 -15.38
C GLU A 58 -8.77 -11.38 -15.72
N ASN A 59 -7.77 -11.04 -14.89
CA ASN A 59 -6.43 -11.62 -14.99
C ASN A 59 -6.44 -13.14 -14.75
N ILE A 60 -7.30 -13.64 -13.87
CA ILE A 60 -7.49 -15.09 -13.63
C ILE A 60 -8.18 -15.75 -14.82
N GLU A 61 -9.18 -15.07 -15.39
CA GLU A 61 -9.88 -15.57 -16.59
C GLU A 61 -8.91 -15.81 -17.74
N ASP A 62 -8.03 -14.83 -18.03
CA ASP A 62 -7.02 -14.95 -19.09
C ASP A 62 -6.04 -16.09 -18.80
N TYR A 63 -5.57 -16.21 -17.56
CA TYR A 63 -4.67 -17.31 -17.17
C TYR A 63 -5.34 -18.68 -17.38
N LEU A 64 -6.60 -18.83 -16.95
CA LEU A 64 -7.35 -20.08 -17.15
C LEU A 64 -7.55 -20.42 -18.63
N LYS A 65 -7.80 -19.42 -19.49
CA LYS A 65 -7.92 -19.62 -20.94
C LYS A 65 -6.63 -20.12 -21.54
N ASP A 66 -5.50 -19.53 -21.17
CA ASP A 66 -4.18 -19.93 -21.67
C ASP A 66 -3.80 -21.34 -21.20
N LYS A 67 -4.19 -21.72 -19.98
CA LYS A 67 -4.05 -23.09 -19.44
C LYS A 67 -5.10 -24.08 -19.97
N LYS A 68 -6.06 -23.64 -20.83
CA LYS A 68 -7.17 -24.44 -21.36
C LYS A 68 -8.06 -25.05 -20.27
N ALA A 69 -8.12 -24.42 -19.11
CA ALA A 69 -8.88 -24.83 -17.93
C ALA A 69 -10.14 -23.98 -17.71
N PHE A 70 -10.47 -23.03 -18.60
CA PHE A 70 -11.56 -22.10 -18.41
C PHE A 70 -12.92 -22.76 -18.57
N SER A 71 -13.78 -22.58 -17.54
CA SER A 71 -15.23 -22.64 -17.60
C SER A 71 -15.78 -21.59 -16.65
N ASN A 72 -17.04 -21.14 -16.82
CA ASN A 72 -17.62 -20.12 -15.94
C ASN A 72 -17.67 -20.55 -14.48
N ASP A 73 -18.02 -21.80 -14.22
CA ASP A 73 -18.11 -22.33 -12.86
C ASP A 73 -16.72 -22.43 -12.21
N PHE A 74 -15.74 -22.95 -12.94
CA PHE A 74 -14.37 -23.06 -12.43
C PHE A 74 -13.70 -21.70 -12.27
N TYR A 75 -13.96 -20.74 -13.16
CA TYR A 75 -13.51 -19.36 -12.99
C TYR A 75 -14.06 -18.74 -11.70
N SER A 76 -15.37 -18.93 -11.44
CA SER A 76 -15.99 -18.43 -10.21
C SER A 76 -15.38 -19.06 -8.95
N GLU A 77 -15.08 -20.36 -8.99
CA GLU A 77 -14.38 -21.06 -7.91
C GLU A 77 -12.96 -20.50 -7.70
N CYS A 78 -12.17 -20.37 -8.76
CA CYS A 78 -10.82 -19.81 -8.71
C CYS A 78 -10.82 -18.38 -8.16
N CYS A 79 -11.78 -17.55 -8.57
CA CYS A 79 -11.92 -16.19 -8.04
C CYS A 79 -12.22 -16.17 -6.54
N ALA A 80 -13.10 -17.06 -6.07
CA ALA A 80 -13.46 -17.15 -4.65
C ALA A 80 -12.25 -17.58 -3.81
N VAL A 81 -11.52 -18.60 -4.26
CA VAL A 81 -10.29 -19.06 -3.60
C VAL A 81 -9.22 -17.96 -3.59
N TYR A 82 -8.96 -17.32 -4.73
CA TYR A 82 -8.00 -16.24 -4.84
C TYR A 82 -8.32 -15.08 -3.88
N GLU A 83 -9.57 -14.61 -3.85
CA GLU A 83 -9.98 -13.52 -2.96
C GLU A 83 -9.89 -13.89 -1.47
N HIS A 84 -10.16 -15.14 -1.13
CA HIS A 84 -10.01 -15.65 0.24
C HIS A 84 -8.54 -15.68 0.63
N GLU A 85 -7.71 -16.41 -0.11
CA GLU A 85 -6.30 -16.60 0.20
C GLU A 85 -5.50 -15.28 0.17
N LYS A 86 -5.83 -14.38 -0.74
CA LYS A 86 -5.23 -13.04 -0.80
C LYS A 86 -5.39 -12.26 0.52
N VAL A 87 -6.53 -12.42 1.20
CA VAL A 87 -6.76 -11.77 2.50
C VAL A 87 -6.13 -12.57 3.64
N GLU A 88 -6.27 -13.91 3.63
CA GLU A 88 -5.75 -14.77 4.69
C GLU A 88 -4.22 -14.70 4.83
N ASN A 89 -3.51 -14.47 3.74
CA ASN A 89 -2.05 -14.40 3.72
C ASN A 89 -1.48 -12.98 3.89
N VAL A 90 -2.31 -11.97 4.18
CA VAL A 90 -1.79 -10.64 4.55
C VAL A 90 -1.14 -10.71 5.92
N SER A 91 0.12 -10.28 6.00
CA SER A 91 0.89 -10.19 7.25
C SER A 91 1.64 -8.87 7.34
N LEU A 92 1.57 -8.22 8.52
CA LEU A 92 2.28 -6.97 8.77
C LEU A 92 3.78 -7.13 8.64
N TYR A 93 4.45 -6.07 8.18
CA TYR A 93 5.87 -5.94 8.42
C TYR A 93 6.14 -5.75 9.92
N ASP A 94 7.33 -6.20 10.35
CA ASP A 94 7.73 -6.10 11.75
C ASP A 94 7.68 -4.65 12.25
N GLY A 95 7.15 -4.47 13.46
CA GLY A 95 7.13 -3.19 14.16
C GLY A 95 6.07 -2.19 13.67
N VAL A 96 5.14 -2.57 12.78
CA VAL A 96 4.11 -1.65 12.26
C VAL A 96 3.18 -1.16 13.36
N ILE A 97 2.60 -2.05 14.17
CA ILE A 97 1.66 -1.68 15.24
C ILE A 97 2.36 -0.84 16.30
N GLU A 98 3.55 -1.25 16.72
CA GLU A 98 4.36 -0.54 17.72
C GLU A 98 4.74 0.86 17.24
N THR A 99 5.06 0.98 15.95
CA THR A 99 5.39 2.28 15.34
C THR A 99 4.18 3.20 15.33
N ILE A 100 3.01 2.72 14.87
CA ILE A 100 1.79 3.51 14.84
C ILE A 100 1.36 3.93 16.25
N THR A 101 1.45 3.01 17.21
CA THR A 101 1.15 3.30 18.62
C THR A 101 2.06 4.41 19.15
N SER A 102 3.36 4.30 18.91
CA SER A 102 4.34 5.31 19.33
C SER A 102 4.11 6.67 18.65
N LEU A 103 3.73 6.69 17.37
CA LEU A 103 3.36 7.93 16.67
C LEU A 103 2.16 8.62 17.33
N LYS A 104 1.15 7.86 17.72
CA LYS A 104 -0.01 8.40 18.44
C LYS A 104 0.35 8.93 19.84
N GLU A 105 1.22 8.24 20.56
CA GLU A 105 1.76 8.72 21.85
C GLU A 105 2.57 10.03 21.68
N MET A 106 3.20 10.23 20.53
CA MET A 106 3.86 11.49 20.18
C MET A 106 2.88 12.59 19.71
N GLY A 107 1.57 12.32 19.70
CA GLY A 107 0.53 13.26 19.26
C GLY A 107 0.35 13.38 17.76
N CYS A 108 0.89 12.45 16.97
CA CYS A 108 0.68 12.42 15.52
C CYS A 108 -0.60 11.64 15.17
N SER A 109 -1.38 12.14 14.21
CA SER A 109 -2.41 11.33 13.56
C SER A 109 -1.79 10.36 12.56
N PHE A 110 -2.43 9.19 12.36
CA PHE A 110 -2.01 8.20 11.37
C PHE A 110 -3.16 7.87 10.41
N VAL A 111 -2.98 8.19 9.13
CA VAL A 111 -4.01 8.06 8.09
C VAL A 111 -3.48 7.20 6.94
N ILE A 112 -4.29 6.26 6.48
CA ILE A 112 -3.96 5.41 5.32
C ILE A 112 -4.51 6.03 4.05
N VAL A 113 -3.71 6.02 2.97
CA VAL A 113 -4.05 6.49 1.63
C VAL A 113 -3.73 5.39 0.61
N THR A 114 -4.74 4.71 0.08
CA THR A 114 -4.57 3.53 -0.78
C THR A 114 -5.30 3.64 -2.12
N ASP A 115 -4.76 2.96 -3.14
CA ASP A 115 -5.41 2.78 -4.44
C ASP A 115 -6.43 1.63 -4.47
N ALA A 116 -6.54 0.86 -3.38
CA ALA A 116 -7.60 -0.14 -3.19
C ALA A 116 -8.96 0.54 -2.95
N ASP A 117 -10.05 -0.15 -3.26
CA ASP A 117 -11.37 0.30 -2.83
C ASP A 117 -11.57 0.08 -1.32
N THR A 118 -12.52 0.82 -0.73
CA THR A 118 -12.78 0.81 0.71
C THR A 118 -13.01 -0.60 1.24
N LYS A 119 -13.81 -1.41 0.54
CA LYS A 119 -14.16 -2.77 0.99
C LYS A 119 -12.94 -3.69 1.08
N ASN A 120 -12.06 -3.64 0.08
CA ASN A 120 -10.87 -4.47 0.04
C ASN A 120 -9.81 -3.99 1.04
N ALA A 121 -9.64 -2.67 1.16
CA ALA A 121 -8.75 -2.08 2.16
C ALA A 121 -9.17 -2.46 3.59
N GLN A 122 -10.45 -2.30 3.93
CA GLN A 122 -10.97 -2.64 5.26
C GLN A 122 -10.76 -4.11 5.61
N LYS A 123 -11.04 -5.04 4.70
CA LYS A 123 -10.80 -6.47 4.94
C LYS A 123 -9.33 -6.77 5.32
N ARG A 124 -8.39 -6.14 4.63
CA ARG A 124 -6.95 -6.31 4.92
C ARG A 124 -6.59 -5.73 6.27
N LEU A 125 -7.07 -4.52 6.58
CA LEU A 125 -6.81 -3.87 7.87
C LEU A 125 -7.41 -4.65 9.05
N GLU A 126 -8.64 -5.14 8.91
CA GLU A 126 -9.30 -5.99 9.91
C GLU A 126 -8.55 -7.31 10.13
N LYS A 127 -8.11 -7.96 9.03
CA LYS A 127 -7.35 -9.21 9.09
C LYS A 127 -6.09 -9.09 9.93
N VAL A 128 -5.37 -7.98 9.82
CA VAL A 128 -4.12 -7.74 10.56
C VAL A 128 -4.30 -6.90 11.82
N GLY A 129 -5.55 -6.52 12.17
CA GLY A 129 -5.87 -5.76 13.38
C GLY A 129 -5.49 -4.29 13.34
N LEU A 130 -5.13 -3.74 12.17
CA LEU A 130 -4.76 -2.33 12.02
C LEU A 130 -5.96 -1.37 12.02
N ASP A 131 -7.16 -1.85 11.76
CA ASP A 131 -8.41 -1.07 11.75
C ASP A 131 -8.61 -0.24 13.04
N LYS A 132 -8.11 -0.73 14.17
CA LYS A 132 -8.19 -0.09 15.50
C LYS A 132 -7.08 0.93 15.77
N HIS A 133 -6.05 0.95 14.95
CA HIS A 133 -4.85 1.77 15.16
C HIS A 133 -4.80 3.00 14.25
N VAL A 134 -5.58 3.02 13.17
CA VAL A 134 -5.61 4.13 12.20
C VAL A 134 -6.71 5.14 12.54
N ASP A 135 -6.48 6.42 12.24
CA ASP A 135 -7.45 7.48 12.51
C ASP A 135 -8.42 7.68 11.34
N ASP A 136 -7.98 7.41 10.10
CA ASP A 136 -8.82 7.42 8.90
C ASP A 136 -8.22 6.53 7.80
N LEU A 137 -9.09 6.07 6.89
CA LEU A 137 -8.74 5.34 5.68
C LEU A 137 -9.26 6.12 4.48
N ILE A 138 -8.37 6.43 3.54
CA ILE A 138 -8.68 7.11 2.29
C ILE A 138 -8.42 6.14 1.16
N ALA A 139 -9.51 5.59 0.63
CA ALA A 139 -9.53 4.60 -0.42
C ALA A 139 -9.86 5.22 -1.79
N PHE A 140 -9.59 4.49 -2.87
CA PHE A 140 -9.82 4.93 -4.25
C PHE A 140 -11.25 5.43 -4.49
N ASP A 141 -12.25 4.66 -4.08
CA ASP A 141 -13.68 4.94 -4.31
C ASP A 141 -14.21 6.16 -3.53
N MET A 142 -13.43 6.69 -2.58
CA MET A 142 -13.78 7.92 -1.85
C MET A 142 -13.40 9.18 -2.62
N SER A 143 -12.28 9.17 -3.34
CA SER A 143 -11.81 10.32 -4.13
C SER A 143 -12.07 10.17 -5.63
N GLY A 144 -12.23 8.94 -6.13
CA GLY A 144 -12.24 8.59 -7.54
C GLY A 144 -10.90 8.73 -8.24
N LEU A 145 -9.82 9.02 -7.48
CA LEU A 145 -8.47 9.27 -7.97
C LEU A 145 -7.50 8.19 -7.47
N LYS A 146 -6.48 7.88 -8.27
CA LYS A 146 -5.40 6.96 -7.91
C LYS A 146 -4.04 7.66 -7.93
N LYS A 147 -3.14 7.24 -7.09
CA LYS A 147 -1.73 7.63 -7.14
C LYS A 147 -1.13 7.20 -8.49
N PRO A 148 -0.36 8.05 -9.20
CA PRO A 148 0.32 9.25 -8.72
C PRO A 148 -0.42 10.58 -8.90
N ASP A 149 -1.74 10.61 -9.09
CA ASP A 149 -2.47 11.86 -9.22
C ASP A 149 -2.32 12.70 -7.92
N PRO A 150 -1.79 13.93 -7.97
CA PRO A 150 -1.63 14.77 -6.79
C PRO A 150 -2.98 15.11 -6.11
N GLY A 151 -4.09 14.98 -6.80
CA GLY A 151 -5.44 15.15 -6.25
C GLY A 151 -5.75 14.21 -5.11
N VAL A 152 -5.19 12.98 -5.11
CA VAL A 152 -5.33 12.02 -4.00
C VAL A 152 -4.75 12.61 -2.71
N PHE A 153 -3.54 13.18 -2.79
CA PHE A 153 -2.84 13.76 -1.64
C PHE A 153 -3.54 15.03 -1.13
N HIS A 154 -4.03 15.88 -2.04
CA HIS A 154 -4.83 17.05 -1.65
C HIS A 154 -6.13 16.63 -0.95
N TYR A 155 -6.83 15.63 -1.48
CA TYR A 155 -8.03 15.08 -0.85
C TYR A 155 -7.72 14.52 0.53
N ALA A 156 -6.63 13.76 0.67
CA ALA A 156 -6.20 13.17 1.94
C ALA A 156 -5.88 14.26 2.99
N LEU A 157 -5.11 15.27 2.62
CA LEU A 157 -4.78 16.40 3.48
C LEU A 157 -6.03 17.16 3.94
N GLN A 158 -6.95 17.46 3.01
CA GLN A 158 -8.20 18.15 3.32
C GLN A 158 -9.05 17.33 4.28
N ARG A 159 -9.25 16.04 4.01
CA ARG A 159 -10.07 15.16 4.83
C ARG A 159 -9.51 14.97 6.24
N SER A 160 -8.20 14.91 6.37
CA SER A 160 -7.51 14.77 7.65
C SER A 160 -7.28 16.10 8.36
N ASN A 161 -7.75 17.23 7.81
CA ASN A 161 -7.46 18.58 8.28
C ASN A 161 -5.96 18.81 8.50
N ALA A 162 -5.13 18.25 7.61
CA ALA A 162 -3.69 18.25 7.70
C ALA A 162 -3.07 19.32 6.80
N VAL A 163 -1.93 19.86 7.23
CA VAL A 163 -1.14 20.85 6.49
C VAL A 163 0.07 20.15 5.86
N PRO A 164 0.34 20.33 4.56
CA PRO A 164 1.41 19.60 3.87
C PRO A 164 2.76 19.66 4.59
N GLU A 165 3.19 20.86 5.01
CA GLU A 165 4.50 21.07 5.64
C GLU A 165 4.62 20.43 7.02
N LYS A 166 3.50 20.09 7.65
CA LYS A 166 3.42 19.38 8.94
C LYS A 166 3.06 17.90 8.78
N SER A 167 3.09 17.42 7.56
CA SER A 167 2.73 16.05 7.21
C SER A 167 3.92 15.31 6.61
N ILE A 168 4.06 14.03 6.98
CA ILE A 168 4.99 13.11 6.34
C ILE A 168 4.20 12.02 5.62
N PHE A 169 4.59 11.69 4.39
CA PHE A 169 4.03 10.58 3.63
C PHE A 169 5.02 9.42 3.59
N ILE A 170 4.56 8.23 3.96
CA ILE A 170 5.31 6.97 3.90
C ILE A 170 4.76 6.12 2.76
N GLY A 171 5.61 5.62 1.86
CA GLY A 171 5.17 4.74 0.78
C GLY A 171 6.32 4.00 0.11
N ASP A 172 6.01 2.86 -0.53
CA ASP A 172 6.98 1.96 -1.17
C ASP A 172 7.34 2.33 -2.61
N SER A 173 6.58 3.22 -3.24
CA SER A 173 6.79 3.59 -4.64
C SER A 173 7.31 5.01 -4.80
N LEU A 174 8.54 5.15 -5.32
CA LEU A 174 9.10 6.47 -5.65
C LEU A 174 8.20 7.25 -6.62
N ARG A 175 7.58 6.57 -7.58
CA ARG A 175 6.75 7.18 -8.63
C ARG A 175 5.34 7.49 -8.15
N ARG A 176 4.68 6.53 -7.49
CA ARG A 176 3.26 6.66 -7.12
C ARG A 176 3.05 7.42 -5.81
N ASP A 177 3.97 7.27 -4.86
CA ASP A 177 3.84 7.81 -3.51
C ASP A 177 4.72 9.03 -3.29
N ILE A 178 6.03 8.86 -3.44
CA ILE A 178 7.03 9.81 -2.97
C ILE A 178 7.06 11.08 -3.84
N ALA A 179 7.17 10.92 -5.14
CA ALA A 179 7.27 12.07 -6.04
C ALA A 179 6.03 12.98 -5.99
N PRO A 180 4.78 12.47 -6.03
CA PRO A 180 3.59 13.32 -5.93
C PRO A 180 3.40 13.90 -4.51
N ALA A 181 3.67 13.15 -3.43
CA ALA A 181 3.58 13.67 -2.06
C ALA A 181 4.54 14.86 -1.86
N LYS A 182 5.78 14.76 -2.36
CA LYS A 182 6.75 15.86 -2.31
C LYS A 182 6.30 17.08 -3.12
N LYS A 183 5.67 16.88 -4.29
CA LYS A 183 5.14 17.96 -5.13
C LYS A 183 4.03 18.76 -4.43
N VAL A 184 3.23 18.12 -3.57
CA VAL A 184 2.21 18.84 -2.79
C VAL A 184 2.75 19.45 -1.49
N GLY A 185 4.06 19.35 -1.24
CA GLY A 185 4.72 20.00 -0.11
C GLY A 185 4.85 19.17 1.16
N MET A 186 4.53 17.88 1.10
CA MET A 186 4.71 16.96 2.22
C MET A 186 6.18 16.56 2.38
N VAL A 187 6.60 16.26 3.60
CA VAL A 187 7.83 15.50 3.86
C VAL A 187 7.64 14.07 3.39
N THR A 188 8.67 13.47 2.81
CA THR A 188 8.57 12.13 2.22
C THR A 188 9.52 11.13 2.86
N ALA A 189 9.01 9.95 3.16
CA ALA A 189 9.75 8.82 3.70
C ALA A 189 9.51 7.57 2.82
N TYR A 190 10.51 7.21 2.04
CA TYR A 190 10.44 6.07 1.14
C TYR A 190 10.65 4.76 1.90
N ALA A 191 9.62 3.92 1.92
CA ALA A 191 9.63 2.59 2.54
C ALA A 191 10.37 1.57 1.65
N ALA A 192 11.70 1.69 1.56
CA ALA A 192 12.53 0.85 0.70
C ALA A 192 12.48 -0.64 1.06
N TYR A 193 12.14 -0.97 2.31
CA TYR A 193 11.97 -2.35 2.78
C TYR A 193 10.80 -3.08 2.10
N GLY A 194 9.80 -2.33 1.62
CA GLY A 194 8.58 -2.86 1.01
C GLY A 194 8.53 -2.70 -0.51
N ASP A 195 9.54 -2.05 -1.14
CA ASP A 195 9.52 -1.79 -2.58
C ASP A 195 9.52 -3.09 -3.39
N ARG A 196 8.43 -3.33 -4.09
CA ARG A 196 8.19 -4.42 -5.04
C ARG A 196 7.97 -3.89 -6.47
N ASN A 197 8.38 -2.64 -6.76
CA ASN A 197 8.07 -1.95 -8.02
C ASN A 197 9.15 -2.18 -9.09
N ASP A 198 9.49 -3.43 -9.38
CA ASP A 198 10.52 -3.79 -10.36
C ASP A 198 10.31 -3.16 -11.74
N HIS A 199 9.06 -2.95 -12.15
CA HIS A 199 8.68 -2.30 -13.39
C HIS A 199 8.99 -0.80 -13.43
N ASP A 200 9.17 -0.17 -12.28
CA ASP A 200 9.49 1.25 -12.15
C ASP A 200 10.98 1.51 -11.86
N ARG A 201 11.86 0.50 -11.91
CA ARG A 201 13.29 0.61 -11.58
C ARG A 201 14.04 1.72 -12.34
N ALA A 202 13.56 2.10 -13.52
CA ALA A 202 14.15 3.22 -14.29
C ALA A 202 13.75 4.59 -13.73
N PHE A 203 12.73 4.67 -12.85
CA PHE A 203 12.31 5.92 -12.25
C PHE A 203 13.17 6.22 -11.03
N SER A 204 13.83 7.37 -11.05
CA SER A 204 14.66 7.86 -9.96
C SER A 204 14.05 9.13 -9.39
N PHE A 205 13.90 9.18 -8.08
CA PHE A 205 13.44 10.36 -7.35
C PHE A 205 14.10 10.39 -5.97
N ASP A 206 14.43 11.59 -5.49
CA ASP A 206 15.13 11.77 -4.22
C ASP A 206 14.12 12.04 -3.09
N PRO A 207 13.83 11.07 -2.22
CA PRO A 207 12.99 11.26 -1.04
C PRO A 207 13.70 12.08 0.00
N ASP A 208 12.96 12.70 0.94
CA ASP A 208 13.59 13.37 2.08
C ASP A 208 14.25 12.35 3.04
N TYR A 209 13.65 11.17 3.15
CA TYR A 209 14.16 10.07 3.96
C TYR A 209 13.95 8.73 3.26
N LYS A 210 14.89 7.80 3.48
CA LYS A 210 14.78 6.40 3.07
C LYS A 210 14.70 5.53 4.34
N LEU A 211 13.68 4.69 4.41
CA LEU A 211 13.45 3.77 5.53
C LEU A 211 13.85 2.35 5.11
N ASN A 212 14.68 1.70 5.92
CA ASN A 212 14.93 0.26 5.83
C ASN A 212 14.06 -0.54 6.81
N HIS A 213 13.40 0.16 7.73
CA HIS A 213 12.39 -0.36 8.66
C HIS A 213 11.41 0.75 9.01
N ILE A 214 10.13 0.42 9.20
CA ILE A 214 9.11 1.44 9.46
C ILE A 214 9.38 2.26 10.71
N SER A 215 9.94 1.65 11.75
CA SER A 215 10.23 2.33 13.04
C SER A 215 11.23 3.49 12.93
N GLU A 216 12.02 3.55 11.85
CA GLU A 216 12.97 4.66 11.63
C GLU A 216 12.24 6.01 11.51
N VAL A 217 10.96 6.02 11.12
CA VAL A 217 10.14 7.24 11.06
C VAL A 217 10.02 7.92 12.43
N LEU A 218 10.05 7.15 13.53
CA LEU A 218 9.96 7.69 14.89
C LEU A 218 11.13 8.61 15.22
N GLN A 219 12.34 8.22 14.84
CA GLN A 219 13.53 9.05 15.03
C GLN A 219 13.45 10.31 14.17
N ILE A 220 13.05 10.18 12.90
CA ILE A 220 12.88 11.31 11.97
C ILE A 220 11.95 12.38 12.57
N ILE A 221 10.79 11.96 13.09
CA ILE A 221 9.81 12.87 13.65
C ILE A 221 10.33 13.51 14.95
N ARG A 222 10.99 12.75 15.83
CA ARG A 222 11.61 13.30 17.04
C ARG A 222 12.64 14.38 16.72
N GLU A 223 13.53 14.10 15.76
CA GLU A 223 14.56 15.04 15.35
C GLU A 223 13.98 16.31 14.74
N ARG A 224 12.93 16.20 13.92
CA ARG A 224 12.26 17.34 13.34
C ARG A 224 11.53 18.17 14.38
N ASN A 225 10.86 17.52 15.33
CA ASN A 225 10.07 18.18 16.35
C ASN A 225 10.94 18.80 17.46
N ASN A 226 12.12 18.26 17.73
CA ASN A 226 13.08 18.81 18.70
C ASN A 226 13.98 19.93 18.10
N SER A 227 14.02 20.11 16.79
CA SER A 227 14.87 21.12 16.15
C SER A 227 14.30 22.55 16.22
N ILE A 228 13.22 22.78 16.98
CA ILE A 228 12.48 24.05 17.07
C ILE A 228 12.63 24.71 18.46
N VAL A 229 13.54 24.21 19.30
CA VAL A 229 13.88 24.84 20.59
C VAL A 229 15.07 25.77 20.46
#